data_ecb39c38ec23f9968f68ede94302ede3
#
_entry.id   ecb39c38ec23f9968f68ede94302ede3
#
_cell.length_a   1.000
_cell.length_b   1.000
_cell.length_c   1.000
_cell.angle_alpha   90.00
_cell.angle_beta   90.00
_cell.angle_gamma   90.00
#
_symmetry.space_group_name_H-M   'P 1'
#
loop_
_entity.id
_entity.type
_entity.pdbx_description
1 polymer ?
#
loop_
_entity_poly.entity_id
_entity_poly.type
_entity_poly.pdbx_seq_one_letter_code
_entity_poly.pdbx_strand_id
1 'polypeptide(L)'
;MEFSLVMSSILLFFTGVLASFINVTAGGGSSLSLPVLIFLGVDPSVANGTNRLAILLQNASASASFRNEKVYQTKESVIYALLTIPGAVLGAYYATRISDELFRKALAIVMIGVVISLIIPKSNIKEGVKKRFSWLIYPGFVVLGFYGGFIQVGIGILIMALIQRCLDCNLVLTNVHKAFIIMLNTIPSLIIFVITGNMIWTLGIALAVGMTAGAWWAARLSVRKGEKFIKQMLVAALVLIALKLVGII
;
A
#
# COMPACT_ATOMS: atom_id res chain seq x y z
N MET A 1 15.86 15.03 -17.82
CA MET A 1 16.97 14.03 -17.72
C MET A 1 16.42 12.71 -18.25
N GLU A 2 16.89 12.25 -19.41
CA GLU A 2 16.54 10.93 -19.91
C GLU A 2 17.45 9.90 -19.22
N PHE A 3 16.91 9.20 -18.23
CA PHE A 3 17.60 8.07 -17.64
C PHE A 3 17.59 6.90 -18.62
N SER A 4 18.72 6.21 -18.78
CA SER A 4 18.72 4.97 -19.54
C SER A 4 17.77 3.97 -18.88
N LEU A 5 17.15 3.08 -19.66
CA LEU A 5 16.22 2.05 -19.16
C LEU A 5 16.86 1.22 -18.03
N VAL A 6 18.16 0.92 -18.17
CA VAL A 6 18.92 0.16 -17.16
C VAL A 6 19.01 0.93 -15.85
N MET A 7 19.35 2.22 -15.89
CA MET A 7 19.46 3.07 -14.70
C MET A 7 18.12 3.23 -14.00
N SER A 8 17.03 3.43 -14.78
CA SER A 8 15.66 3.49 -14.26
C SER A 8 15.26 2.19 -13.57
N SER A 9 15.61 1.04 -14.16
CA SER A 9 15.30 -0.28 -13.59
C SER A 9 16.06 -0.52 -12.27
N ILE A 10 17.33 -0.15 -12.21
CA ILE A 10 18.14 -0.25 -10.99
C ILE A 10 17.57 0.64 -9.88
N LEU A 11 17.25 1.89 -10.21
CA LEU A 11 16.64 2.82 -9.26
C LEU A 11 15.30 2.27 -8.73
N LEU A 12 14.44 1.75 -9.62
CA LEU A 12 13.16 1.18 -9.25
C LEU A 12 13.29 -0.09 -8.41
N PHE A 13 14.28 -0.92 -8.67
CA PHE A 13 14.57 -2.09 -7.83
C PHE A 13 14.87 -1.68 -6.39
N PHE A 14 15.82 -0.78 -6.16
CA PHE A 14 16.16 -0.32 -4.80
C PHE A 14 15.03 0.45 -4.14
N THR A 15 14.33 1.31 -4.91
CA THR A 15 13.11 1.98 -4.45
C THR A 15 12.07 0.96 -4.02
N GLY A 16 11.90 -0.12 -4.78
CA GLY A 16 10.98 -1.21 -4.48
C GLY A 16 11.31 -1.90 -3.16
N VAL A 17 12.57 -2.23 -2.92
CA VAL A 17 13.01 -2.83 -1.65
C VAL A 17 12.65 -1.94 -0.47
N LEU A 18 12.99 -0.65 -0.53
CA LEU A 18 12.71 0.31 0.55
C LEU A 18 11.21 0.54 0.72
N ALA A 19 10.49 0.79 -0.39
CA ALA A 19 9.05 1.03 -0.38
C ALA A 19 8.28 -0.15 0.23
N SER A 20 8.70 -1.38 -0.06
CA SER A 20 8.03 -2.56 0.48
C SER A 20 8.27 -2.75 1.97
N PHE A 21 9.44 -2.43 2.50
CA PHE A 21 9.66 -2.41 3.95
C PHE A 21 8.69 -1.45 4.65
N ILE A 22 8.57 -0.23 4.14
CA ILE A 22 7.63 0.77 4.66
C ILE A 22 6.18 0.29 4.49
N ASN A 23 5.85 -0.31 3.34
CA ASN A 23 4.48 -0.72 3.07
C ASN A 23 4.01 -1.90 3.92
N VAL A 24 4.85 -2.92 4.09
CA VAL A 24 4.51 -4.09 4.90
C VAL A 24 4.40 -3.73 6.38
N THR A 25 5.28 -2.87 6.88
CA THR A 25 5.28 -2.49 8.30
C THR A 25 4.33 -1.34 8.62
N ALA A 26 4.29 -0.30 7.79
CA ALA A 26 3.57 0.95 8.04
C ALA A 26 2.37 1.20 7.11
N GLY A 27 2.31 0.54 5.94
CA GLY A 27 1.20 0.69 4.98
C GLY A 27 1.32 1.87 4.02
N GLY A 28 2.42 2.62 4.04
CA GLY A 28 2.61 3.85 3.25
C GLY A 28 3.62 3.75 2.10
N GLY A 29 4.11 2.56 1.74
CA GLY A 29 5.21 2.40 0.79
C GLY A 29 4.95 2.95 -0.62
N SER A 30 3.71 2.95 -1.08
CA SER A 30 3.35 3.52 -2.40
C SER A 30 3.57 5.03 -2.48
N SER A 31 3.68 5.72 -1.34
CA SER A 31 4.05 7.15 -1.30
C SER A 31 5.51 7.40 -1.69
N LEU A 32 6.34 6.35 -1.76
CA LEU A 32 7.70 6.41 -2.28
C LEU A 32 7.78 5.95 -3.74
N SER A 33 7.18 4.81 -4.08
CA SER A 33 7.30 4.20 -5.40
C SER A 33 6.61 5.01 -6.51
N LEU A 34 5.44 5.58 -6.23
CA LEU A 34 4.67 6.31 -7.24
C LEU A 34 5.35 7.63 -7.65
N PRO A 35 5.82 8.50 -6.72
CA PRO A 35 6.60 9.68 -7.10
C PRO A 35 7.88 9.37 -7.88
N VAL A 36 8.57 8.26 -7.59
CA VAL A 36 9.77 7.88 -8.33
C VAL A 36 9.43 7.51 -9.77
N LEU A 37 8.32 6.78 -10.03
CA LEU A 37 7.86 6.52 -11.38
C LEU A 37 7.54 7.82 -12.14
N ILE A 38 6.86 8.77 -11.50
CA ILE A 38 6.54 10.08 -12.08
C ILE A 38 7.82 10.89 -12.34
N PHE A 39 8.79 10.85 -11.43
CA PHE A 39 10.10 11.50 -11.59
C PHE A 39 10.88 10.94 -12.79
N LEU A 40 10.71 9.66 -13.11
CA LEU A 40 11.26 9.02 -14.31
C LEU A 40 10.51 9.39 -15.60
N GLY A 41 9.56 10.32 -15.52
CA GLY A 41 8.81 10.82 -16.69
C GLY A 41 7.58 10.00 -17.06
N VAL A 42 7.14 9.07 -16.19
CA VAL A 42 5.92 8.30 -16.42
C VAL A 42 4.70 9.15 -16.06
N ASP A 43 3.70 9.20 -16.95
CA ASP A 43 2.43 9.87 -16.69
C ASP A 43 1.76 9.33 -15.42
N PRO A 44 1.12 10.18 -14.60
CA PRO A 44 0.61 9.76 -13.28
C PRO A 44 -0.38 8.61 -13.31
N SER A 45 -1.27 8.54 -14.30
CA SER A 45 -2.22 7.43 -14.48
C SER A 45 -1.50 6.13 -14.85
N VAL A 46 -0.53 6.20 -15.77
CA VAL A 46 0.31 5.06 -16.17
C VAL A 46 1.22 4.61 -15.02
N ALA A 47 1.79 5.55 -14.25
CA ALA A 47 2.59 5.25 -13.06
C ALA A 47 1.76 4.50 -12.00
N ASN A 48 0.49 4.90 -11.82
CA ASN A 48 -0.43 4.21 -10.92
C ASN A 48 -0.70 2.77 -11.36
N GLY A 49 -0.96 2.54 -12.65
CA GLY A 49 -1.13 1.19 -13.22
C GLY A 49 0.15 0.34 -13.11
N THR A 50 1.30 0.92 -13.47
CA THR A 50 2.62 0.28 -13.39
C THR A 50 2.95 -0.17 -11.96
N ASN A 51 2.66 0.68 -10.97
CA ASN A 51 2.88 0.37 -9.56
C ASN A 51 2.02 -0.80 -9.04
N ARG A 52 0.86 -1.07 -9.65
CA ARG A 52 -0.05 -2.15 -9.19
C ARG A 52 0.53 -3.54 -9.32
N LEU A 53 1.28 -3.80 -10.40
CA LEU A 53 1.97 -5.08 -10.55
C LEU A 53 2.93 -5.32 -9.37
N ALA A 54 3.70 -4.30 -9.02
CA ALA A 54 4.63 -4.36 -7.91
C ALA A 54 3.93 -4.54 -6.56
N ILE A 55 2.82 -3.83 -6.33
CA ILE A 55 2.01 -3.97 -5.11
C ILE A 55 1.36 -5.35 -5.00
N LEU A 56 0.87 -5.91 -6.12
CA LEU A 56 0.30 -7.27 -6.12
C LEU A 56 1.35 -8.29 -5.69
N LEU A 57 2.52 -8.30 -6.35
CA LEU A 57 3.58 -9.26 -6.07
C LEU A 57 4.20 -9.04 -4.68
N GLN A 58 4.34 -7.78 -4.25
CA GLN A 58 4.73 -7.44 -2.88
C GLN A 58 3.82 -8.09 -1.84
N ASN A 59 2.50 -7.90 -1.97
CA ASN A 59 1.56 -8.40 -0.97
C ASN A 59 1.39 -9.93 -1.05
N ALA A 60 1.54 -10.52 -2.22
CA ALA A 60 1.62 -11.98 -2.38
C ALA A 60 2.87 -12.53 -1.65
N SER A 61 4.03 -11.90 -1.84
CA SER A 61 5.28 -12.25 -1.16
C SER A 61 5.17 -12.08 0.36
N ALA A 62 4.62 -10.96 0.83
CA ALA A 62 4.40 -10.73 2.26
C ALA A 62 3.46 -11.78 2.86
N SER A 63 2.35 -12.10 2.19
CA SER A 63 1.39 -13.11 2.64
C SER A 63 2.02 -14.51 2.70
N ALA A 64 2.83 -14.86 1.70
CA ALA A 64 3.59 -16.12 1.71
C ALA A 64 4.63 -16.16 2.84
N SER A 65 5.33 -15.05 3.09
CA SER A 65 6.30 -14.94 4.18
C SER A 65 5.64 -15.04 5.56
N PHE A 66 4.49 -14.39 5.78
CA PHE A 66 3.70 -14.54 7.01
C PHE A 66 3.27 -15.99 7.23
N ARG A 67 2.80 -16.65 6.17
CA ARG A 67 2.41 -18.07 6.23
C ARG A 67 3.59 -18.97 6.58
N ASN A 68 4.78 -18.69 6.04
CA ASN A 68 6.01 -19.43 6.37
C ASN A 68 6.42 -19.27 7.84
N GLU A 69 6.17 -18.11 8.43
CA GLU A 69 6.36 -17.84 9.87
C GLU A 69 5.14 -18.32 10.72
N LYS A 70 4.26 -19.15 10.16
CA LYS A 70 3.08 -19.77 10.81
C LYS A 70 2.04 -18.76 11.32
N VAL A 71 1.97 -17.58 10.72
CA VAL A 71 0.90 -16.59 10.95
C VAL A 71 -0.02 -16.59 9.73
N TYR A 72 -1.27 -17.02 9.94
CA TYR A 72 -2.21 -17.29 8.86
C TYR A 72 -3.30 -16.22 8.78
N GLN A 73 -3.79 -16.01 7.55
CA GLN A 73 -5.00 -15.26 7.31
C GLN A 73 -6.21 -15.99 7.91
N THR A 74 -7.11 -15.24 8.47
CA THR A 74 -8.37 -15.75 9.02
C THR A 74 -9.49 -15.69 7.98
N LYS A 75 -10.65 -16.27 8.29
CA LYS A 75 -11.85 -16.16 7.44
C LYS A 75 -12.25 -14.71 7.24
N GLU A 76 -12.05 -13.87 8.24
CA GLU A 76 -12.32 -12.42 8.18
C GLU A 76 -11.48 -11.73 7.10
N SER A 77 -10.19 -12.11 6.94
CA SER A 77 -9.34 -11.57 5.86
C SER A 77 -9.98 -11.76 4.49
N VAL A 78 -10.55 -12.94 4.25
CA VAL A 78 -11.20 -13.29 2.97
C VAL A 78 -12.46 -12.45 2.78
N ILE A 79 -13.31 -12.37 3.81
CA ILE A 79 -14.56 -11.59 3.74
C ILE A 79 -14.25 -10.11 3.45
N TYR A 80 -13.32 -9.52 4.18
CA TYR A 80 -12.94 -8.12 4.00
C TYR A 80 -12.30 -7.86 2.64
N ALA A 81 -11.48 -8.78 2.15
CA ALA A 81 -10.92 -8.70 0.81
C ALA A 81 -12.01 -8.73 -0.27
N LEU A 82 -12.98 -9.64 -0.16
CA LEU A 82 -14.10 -9.72 -1.11
C LEU A 82 -14.96 -8.44 -1.10
N LEU A 83 -15.16 -7.84 0.07
CA LEU A 83 -15.90 -6.57 0.19
C LEU A 83 -15.18 -5.40 -0.51
N THR A 84 -13.86 -5.45 -0.66
CA THR A 84 -13.14 -4.39 -1.40
C THR A 84 -13.29 -4.50 -2.91
N ILE A 85 -13.62 -5.68 -3.45
CA ILE A 85 -13.60 -5.93 -4.91
C ILE A 85 -14.53 -4.99 -5.70
N PRO A 86 -15.83 -4.82 -5.35
CA PRO A 86 -16.71 -3.93 -6.10
C PRO A 86 -16.19 -2.49 -6.13
N GLY A 87 -15.71 -2.00 -4.98
CA GLY A 87 -15.07 -0.70 -4.90
C GLY A 87 -13.82 -0.60 -5.77
N ALA A 88 -12.96 -1.61 -5.74
CA ALA A 88 -11.72 -1.66 -6.52
C ALA A 88 -11.95 -1.57 -8.03
N VAL A 89 -12.96 -2.29 -8.52
CA VAL A 89 -13.37 -2.24 -9.94
C VAL A 89 -13.80 -0.82 -10.31
N LEU A 90 -14.71 -0.23 -9.55
CA LEU A 90 -15.19 1.13 -9.80
C LEU A 90 -14.04 2.15 -9.70
N GLY A 91 -13.21 2.06 -8.66
CA GLY A 91 -12.10 2.98 -8.47
C GLY A 91 -11.08 2.92 -9.62
N ALA A 92 -10.69 1.73 -10.07
CA ALA A 92 -9.78 1.55 -11.20
C ALA A 92 -10.41 2.04 -12.51
N TYR A 93 -11.67 1.76 -12.74
CA TYR A 93 -12.40 2.25 -13.91
C TYR A 93 -12.37 3.78 -14.01
N TYR A 94 -12.68 4.48 -12.91
CA TYR A 94 -12.60 5.94 -12.90
C TYR A 94 -11.15 6.45 -13.03
N ALA A 95 -10.18 5.79 -12.39
CA ALA A 95 -8.77 6.17 -12.46
C ALA A 95 -8.21 6.14 -13.90
N THR A 96 -8.69 5.24 -14.74
CA THR A 96 -8.26 5.13 -16.13
C THR A 96 -9.01 6.07 -17.10
N ARG A 97 -10.02 6.81 -16.62
CA ARG A 97 -10.86 7.70 -17.42
C ARG A 97 -10.69 9.18 -17.11
N ILE A 98 -10.15 9.53 -15.97
CA ILE A 98 -9.89 10.95 -15.65
C ILE A 98 -8.64 11.44 -16.36
N SER A 99 -8.55 12.76 -16.59
CA SER A 99 -7.36 13.37 -17.16
C SER A 99 -6.17 13.28 -16.21
N ASP A 100 -4.95 13.22 -16.78
CA ASP A 100 -3.71 13.18 -15.98
C ASP A 100 -3.58 14.38 -15.05
N GLU A 101 -4.08 15.55 -15.45
CA GLU A 101 -4.09 16.75 -14.59
C GLU A 101 -4.95 16.55 -13.34
N LEU A 102 -6.17 16.04 -13.52
CA LEU A 102 -7.08 15.72 -12.39
C LEU A 102 -6.51 14.61 -11.52
N PHE A 103 -5.93 13.58 -12.12
CA PHE A 103 -5.29 12.49 -11.39
C PHE A 103 -4.11 13.00 -10.55
N ARG A 104 -3.28 13.89 -11.11
CA ARG A 104 -2.14 14.52 -10.41
C ARG A 104 -2.61 15.36 -9.23
N LYS A 105 -3.68 16.15 -9.38
CA LYS A 105 -4.29 16.92 -8.29
C LYS A 105 -4.84 16.00 -7.18
N ALA A 106 -5.58 14.95 -7.57
CA ALA A 106 -6.10 13.96 -6.63
C ALA A 106 -4.98 13.25 -5.87
N LEU A 107 -3.90 12.84 -6.58
CA LEU A 107 -2.73 12.23 -5.98
C LEU A 107 -2.04 13.15 -4.97
N ALA A 108 -1.87 14.44 -5.31
CA ALA A 108 -1.27 15.43 -4.41
C ALA A 108 -2.09 15.59 -3.12
N ILE A 109 -3.42 15.70 -3.23
CA ILE A 109 -4.34 15.80 -2.07
C ILE A 109 -4.21 14.55 -1.20
N VAL A 110 -4.22 13.37 -1.82
CA VAL A 110 -4.08 12.10 -1.12
C VAL A 110 -2.74 12.00 -0.41
N MET A 111 -1.65 12.37 -1.06
CA MET A 111 -0.31 12.36 -0.45
C MET A 111 -0.22 13.29 0.75
N ILE A 112 -0.78 14.50 0.66
CA ILE A 112 -0.89 15.43 1.79
C ILE A 112 -1.70 14.79 2.93
N GLY A 113 -2.85 14.18 2.61
CA GLY A 113 -3.69 13.49 3.59
C GLY A 113 -2.96 12.32 4.29
N VAL A 114 -2.21 11.52 3.53
CA VAL A 114 -1.36 10.45 4.08
C VAL A 114 -0.31 11.02 5.03
N VAL A 115 0.38 12.07 4.64
CA VAL A 115 1.38 12.74 5.48
C VAL A 115 0.74 13.27 6.77
N ILE A 116 -0.38 13.99 6.67
CA ILE A 116 -1.10 14.51 7.84
C ILE A 116 -1.53 13.35 8.75
N SER A 117 -2.06 12.26 8.18
CA SER A 117 -2.49 11.09 8.96
C SER A 117 -1.35 10.39 9.70
N LEU A 118 -0.13 10.54 9.21
CA LEU A 118 1.08 10.00 9.84
C LEU A 118 1.61 10.91 10.96
N ILE A 119 1.44 12.23 10.83
CA ILE A 119 1.91 13.22 11.83
C ILE A 119 0.97 13.28 13.04
N ILE A 120 -0.34 13.09 12.83
CA ILE A 120 -1.31 13.09 13.93
C ILE A 120 -1.02 11.90 14.85
N PRO A 121 -0.69 12.13 16.15
CA PRO A 121 -0.44 11.06 17.08
C PRO A 121 -1.67 10.14 17.13
N LYS A 122 -1.48 8.87 16.82
CA LYS A 122 -2.54 7.89 17.05
C LYS A 122 -2.80 7.86 18.54
N SER A 123 -3.97 8.33 18.98
CA SER A 123 -4.38 8.16 20.36
C SER A 123 -4.22 6.70 20.70
N ASN A 124 -3.55 6.39 21.83
CA ASN A 124 -3.43 5.04 22.32
C ASN A 124 -4.83 4.45 22.39
N ILE A 125 -5.16 3.58 21.41
CA ILE A 125 -6.39 2.80 21.48
C ILE A 125 -6.16 1.91 22.69
N LYS A 126 -6.79 2.27 23.81
CA LYS A 126 -6.72 1.49 25.05
C LYS A 126 -7.22 0.10 24.71
N GLU A 127 -6.39 -0.91 24.98
CA GLU A 127 -6.81 -2.30 24.97
C GLU A 127 -8.07 -2.38 25.84
N GLY A 128 -9.15 -2.93 25.28
CA GLY A 128 -10.42 -3.09 25.99
C GLY A 128 -11.57 -2.13 25.63
N VAL A 129 -11.42 -1.27 24.61
CA VAL A 129 -12.58 -0.50 24.11
C VAL A 129 -13.48 -1.46 23.33
N LYS A 130 -14.61 -1.83 23.96
CA LYS A 130 -15.66 -2.64 23.36
C LYS A 130 -15.96 -2.17 21.93
N LYS A 131 -16.03 -3.11 20.99
CA LYS A 131 -16.41 -2.99 19.58
C LYS A 131 -17.59 -2.04 19.34
N ARG A 132 -17.37 -0.74 19.32
CA ARG A 132 -18.48 0.23 19.33
C ARG A 132 -19.16 0.42 17.98
N PHE A 133 -18.59 -0.04 16.87
CA PHE A 133 -19.18 0.04 15.53
C PHE A 133 -18.66 -1.06 14.60
N SER A 134 -18.75 -2.34 15.03
CA SER A 134 -18.23 -3.45 14.20
C SER A 134 -18.93 -3.56 12.83
N TRP A 135 -20.16 -3.07 12.68
CA TRP A 135 -20.89 -3.07 11.42
C TRP A 135 -20.31 -2.09 10.38
N LEU A 136 -19.66 -0.99 10.82
CA LEU A 136 -19.00 -0.03 9.93
C LEU A 136 -17.81 -0.63 9.17
N ILE A 137 -17.31 -1.78 9.60
CA ILE A 137 -16.21 -2.45 8.94
C ILE A 137 -16.61 -2.85 7.50
N TYR A 138 -17.86 -3.28 7.28
CA TYR A 138 -18.32 -3.74 5.98
C TYR A 138 -18.38 -2.61 4.95
N PRO A 139 -19.14 -1.52 5.14
CA PRO A 139 -19.12 -0.39 4.20
C PRO A 139 -17.76 0.27 4.14
N GLY A 140 -16.99 0.28 5.22
CA GLY A 140 -15.62 0.77 5.26
C GLY A 140 -14.70 0.07 4.25
N PHE A 141 -14.78 -1.25 4.14
CA PHE A 141 -13.98 -1.99 3.16
C PHE A 141 -14.43 -1.76 1.72
N VAL A 142 -15.71 -1.54 1.45
CA VAL A 142 -16.18 -1.15 0.11
C VAL A 142 -15.59 0.20 -0.30
N VAL A 143 -15.65 1.19 0.59
CA VAL A 143 -15.07 2.53 0.36
C VAL A 143 -13.55 2.47 0.20
N LEU A 144 -12.86 1.71 1.06
CA LEU A 144 -11.42 1.49 0.93
C LEU A 144 -11.06 0.72 -0.35
N GLY A 145 -11.96 -0.16 -0.81
CA GLY A 145 -11.83 -0.80 -2.11
C GLY A 145 -11.80 0.21 -3.24
N PHE A 146 -12.76 1.15 -3.27
CA PHE A 146 -12.79 2.23 -4.26
C PHE A 146 -11.53 3.09 -4.20
N TYR A 147 -11.15 3.53 -3.01
CA TYR A 147 -9.92 4.30 -2.81
C TYR A 147 -8.69 3.55 -3.32
N GLY A 148 -8.55 2.27 -2.97
CA GLY A 148 -7.44 1.42 -3.41
C GLY A 148 -7.45 1.17 -4.91
N GLY A 149 -8.64 1.01 -5.50
CA GLY A 149 -8.82 0.90 -6.95
C GLY A 149 -8.44 2.18 -7.68
N PHE A 150 -8.71 3.34 -7.09
CA PHE A 150 -8.46 4.65 -7.69
C PHE A 150 -6.98 5.07 -7.61
N ILE A 151 -6.41 5.21 -6.41
CA ILE A 151 -5.03 5.73 -6.23
C ILE A 151 -4.09 4.74 -5.52
N GLN A 152 -4.60 3.94 -4.59
CA GLN A 152 -3.84 2.95 -3.81
C GLN A 152 -2.78 3.51 -2.83
N VAL A 153 -2.33 4.76 -2.95
CA VAL A 153 -1.33 5.36 -2.05
C VAL A 153 -1.87 5.45 -0.62
N GLY A 154 -1.15 4.88 0.35
CA GLY A 154 -1.55 4.95 1.77
C GLY A 154 -2.73 4.07 2.18
N ILE A 155 -3.30 3.27 1.28
CA ILE A 155 -4.43 2.35 1.59
C ILE A 155 -4.10 1.43 2.77
N GLY A 156 -2.85 0.99 2.89
CA GLY A 156 -2.41 0.14 3.97
C GLY A 156 -2.60 0.78 5.36
N ILE A 157 -2.38 2.09 5.48
CA ILE A 157 -2.59 2.84 6.72
C ILE A 157 -4.07 2.87 7.08
N LEU A 158 -4.93 3.11 6.09
CA LEU A 158 -6.39 3.18 6.28
C LEU A 158 -6.97 1.83 6.65
N ILE A 159 -6.53 0.74 5.98
CA ILE A 159 -6.93 -0.63 6.32
C ILE A 159 -6.47 -0.98 7.73
N MET A 160 -5.22 -0.68 8.10
CA MET A 160 -4.73 -0.91 9.47
C MET A 160 -5.57 -0.17 10.50
N ALA A 161 -5.90 1.10 10.24
CA ALA A 161 -6.71 1.91 11.14
C ALA A 161 -8.13 1.36 11.29
N LEU A 162 -8.75 0.88 10.19
CA LEU A 162 -10.07 0.28 10.24
C LEU A 162 -10.06 -1.05 11.00
N ILE A 163 -9.10 -1.93 10.71
CA ILE A 163 -8.96 -3.22 11.38
C ILE A 163 -8.74 -3.01 12.88
N GLN A 164 -7.82 -2.15 13.29
CA GLN A 164 -7.51 -1.90 14.70
C GLN A 164 -8.67 -1.29 15.49
N ARG A 165 -9.57 -0.55 14.82
CA ARG A 165 -10.78 0.00 15.47
C ARG A 165 -11.90 -1.02 15.63
N CYS A 166 -11.97 -2.01 14.73
CA CYS A 166 -13.08 -2.94 14.65
C CYS A 166 -12.74 -4.34 15.13
N LEU A 167 -11.47 -4.74 15.05
CA LEU A 167 -10.97 -6.05 15.47
C LEU A 167 -9.96 -5.87 16.60
N ASP A 168 -10.08 -6.72 17.61
CA ASP A 168 -9.10 -6.81 18.69
C ASP A 168 -7.94 -7.71 18.26
N CYS A 169 -7.03 -7.16 17.46
CA CYS A 169 -5.86 -7.89 16.98
C CYS A 169 -4.59 -7.04 17.10
N ASN A 170 -3.48 -7.73 17.33
CA ASN A 170 -2.16 -7.09 17.43
C ASN A 170 -1.68 -6.57 16.06
N LEU A 171 -0.63 -5.73 16.05
CA LEU A 171 -0.10 -5.13 14.82
C LEU A 171 0.44 -6.16 13.81
N VAL A 172 0.94 -7.31 14.28
CA VAL A 172 1.43 -8.36 13.37
C VAL A 172 0.24 -8.95 12.60
N LEU A 173 -0.83 -9.36 13.30
CA LEU A 173 -2.02 -9.91 12.67
C LEU A 173 -2.74 -8.86 11.81
N THR A 174 -2.75 -7.60 12.23
CA THR A 174 -3.23 -6.48 11.40
C THR A 174 -2.49 -6.40 10.06
N ASN A 175 -1.16 -6.57 10.06
CA ASN A 175 -0.35 -6.59 8.85
C ASN A 175 -0.64 -7.81 7.95
N VAL A 176 -0.93 -8.97 8.56
CA VAL A 176 -1.35 -10.18 7.81
C VAL A 176 -2.66 -9.92 7.08
N HIS A 177 -3.68 -9.42 7.79
CA HIS A 177 -4.96 -9.05 7.18
C HIS A 177 -4.78 -8.02 6.06
N LYS A 178 -4.03 -6.96 6.33
CA LYS A 178 -3.76 -5.89 5.37
C LYS A 178 -3.12 -6.41 4.09
N ALA A 179 -2.06 -7.21 4.19
CA ALA A 179 -1.35 -7.73 3.02
C ALA A 179 -2.28 -8.56 2.14
N PHE A 180 -3.05 -9.45 2.73
CA PHE A 180 -4.00 -10.29 2.00
C PHE A 180 -5.14 -9.50 1.36
N ILE A 181 -5.72 -8.53 2.08
CA ILE A 181 -6.79 -7.67 1.56
C ILE A 181 -6.30 -6.85 0.38
N ILE A 182 -5.12 -6.21 0.49
CA ILE A 182 -4.55 -5.41 -0.59
C ILE A 182 -4.21 -6.29 -1.79
N MET A 183 -3.69 -7.50 -1.59
CA MET A 183 -3.40 -8.44 -2.66
C MET A 183 -4.66 -8.69 -3.50
N LEU A 184 -5.76 -9.10 -2.88
CA LEU A 184 -7.01 -9.39 -3.58
C LEU A 184 -7.66 -8.15 -4.19
N ASN A 185 -7.63 -7.00 -3.49
CA ASN A 185 -8.11 -5.73 -4.01
C ASN A 185 -7.36 -5.28 -5.28
N THR A 186 -6.07 -5.59 -5.35
CA THR A 186 -5.22 -5.15 -6.47
C THR A 186 -5.46 -5.97 -7.74
N ILE A 187 -5.92 -7.22 -7.64
CA ILE A 187 -6.13 -8.08 -8.82
C ILE A 187 -7.11 -7.46 -9.82
N PRO A 188 -8.38 -7.15 -9.48
CA PRO A 188 -9.32 -6.58 -10.42
C PRO A 188 -8.87 -5.20 -10.93
N SER A 189 -8.24 -4.42 -10.08
CA SER A 189 -7.68 -3.13 -10.48
C SER A 189 -6.57 -3.28 -11.51
N LEU A 190 -5.62 -4.19 -11.29
CA LEU A 190 -4.53 -4.46 -12.24
C LEU A 190 -5.09 -4.90 -13.60
N ILE A 191 -6.08 -5.78 -13.62
CA ILE A 191 -6.73 -6.24 -14.85
C ILE A 191 -7.25 -5.04 -15.65
N ILE A 192 -7.93 -4.09 -15.00
CA ILE A 192 -8.46 -2.89 -15.67
C ILE A 192 -7.31 -2.05 -16.26
N PHE A 193 -6.24 -1.79 -15.50
CA PHE A 193 -5.09 -1.01 -15.99
C PHE A 193 -4.36 -1.71 -17.15
N VAL A 194 -4.28 -3.05 -17.15
CA VAL A 194 -3.72 -3.83 -18.25
C VAL A 194 -4.57 -3.72 -19.50
N ILE A 195 -5.90 -3.92 -19.39
CA ILE A 195 -6.83 -3.86 -20.53
C ILE A 195 -6.87 -2.46 -21.14
N THR A 196 -6.75 -1.42 -20.32
CA THR A 196 -6.76 -0.02 -20.80
C THR A 196 -5.39 0.47 -21.29
N GLY A 197 -4.34 -0.36 -21.24
CA GLY A 197 -3.01 0.00 -21.69
C GLY A 197 -2.25 0.98 -20.78
N ASN A 198 -2.78 1.26 -19.60
CA ASN A 198 -2.20 2.23 -18.66
C ASN A 198 -1.12 1.59 -17.77
N MET A 199 -0.09 0.98 -18.39
CA MET A 199 1.01 0.37 -17.63
C MET A 199 2.26 0.17 -18.50
N ILE A 200 3.44 0.33 -17.89
CA ILE A 200 4.75 0.04 -18.49
C ILE A 200 5.32 -1.21 -17.83
N TRP A 201 5.32 -2.34 -18.58
CA TRP A 201 5.72 -3.64 -18.07
C TRP A 201 7.18 -3.68 -17.58
N THR A 202 8.11 -3.12 -18.34
CA THR A 202 9.55 -3.13 -18.00
C THR A 202 9.83 -2.47 -16.65
N LEU A 203 9.29 -1.28 -16.43
CA LEU A 203 9.43 -0.55 -15.17
C LEU A 203 8.65 -1.23 -14.03
N GLY A 204 7.46 -1.75 -14.34
CA GLY A 204 6.63 -2.50 -13.40
C GLY A 204 7.30 -3.76 -12.88
N ILE A 205 7.96 -4.52 -13.75
CA ILE A 205 8.70 -5.73 -13.37
C ILE A 205 9.93 -5.38 -12.51
N ALA A 206 10.71 -4.37 -12.91
CA ALA A 206 11.87 -3.94 -12.13
C ALA A 206 11.48 -3.53 -10.70
N LEU A 207 10.43 -2.73 -10.56
CA LEU A 207 9.87 -2.33 -9.28
C LEU A 207 9.33 -3.54 -8.50
N ALA A 208 8.63 -4.46 -9.17
CA ALA A 208 8.01 -5.63 -8.57
C ALA A 208 9.04 -6.61 -7.99
N VAL A 209 10.16 -6.82 -8.67
CA VAL A 209 11.26 -7.67 -8.16
C VAL A 209 11.81 -7.11 -6.85
N GLY A 210 12.09 -5.80 -6.83
CA GLY A 210 12.55 -5.13 -5.61
C GLY A 210 11.52 -5.19 -4.47
N MET A 211 10.24 -4.90 -4.79
CA MET A 211 9.17 -4.95 -3.80
C MET A 211 8.92 -6.36 -3.26
N THR A 212 9.02 -7.39 -4.09
CA THR A 212 8.85 -8.79 -3.69
C THR A 212 9.94 -9.21 -2.71
N ALA A 213 11.19 -8.91 -3.02
CA ALA A 213 12.33 -9.20 -2.15
C ALA A 213 12.22 -8.49 -0.80
N GLY A 214 11.99 -7.16 -0.82
CA GLY A 214 11.85 -6.38 0.40
C GLY A 214 10.66 -6.79 1.26
N ALA A 215 9.53 -7.15 0.64
CA ALA A 215 8.33 -7.59 1.35
C ALA A 215 8.52 -8.91 2.09
N TRP A 216 9.22 -9.86 1.49
CA TRP A 216 9.53 -11.14 2.14
C TRP A 216 10.28 -10.94 3.46
N TRP A 217 11.35 -10.12 3.41
CA TRP A 217 12.14 -9.83 4.59
C TRP A 217 11.41 -8.98 5.60
N ALA A 218 10.66 -7.97 5.16
CA ALA A 218 9.89 -7.11 6.05
C ALA A 218 8.81 -7.88 6.82
N ALA A 219 8.09 -8.77 6.16
CA ALA A 219 7.08 -9.62 6.78
C ALA A 219 7.70 -10.56 7.83
N ARG A 220 8.79 -11.23 7.47
CA ARG A 220 9.53 -12.12 8.37
C ARG A 220 10.05 -11.39 9.61
N LEU A 221 10.64 -10.21 9.43
CA LEU A 221 11.13 -9.39 10.53
C LEU A 221 9.99 -8.88 11.42
N SER A 222 8.84 -8.53 10.83
CA SER A 222 7.65 -8.11 11.57
C SER A 222 7.15 -9.19 12.53
N VAL A 223 7.16 -10.46 12.10
CA VAL A 223 6.78 -11.58 12.98
C VAL A 223 7.83 -11.82 14.05
N ARG A 224 9.10 -11.92 13.67
CA ARG A 224 10.19 -12.30 14.59
C ARG A 224 10.53 -11.24 15.62
N LYS A 225 10.46 -9.95 15.25
CA LYS A 225 10.74 -8.81 16.13
C LYS A 225 9.48 -8.21 16.76
N GLY A 226 8.29 -8.62 16.30
CA GLY A 226 7.01 -8.25 16.85
C GLY A 226 6.65 -6.76 16.73
N GLU A 227 5.71 -6.32 17.54
CA GLU A 227 5.14 -4.96 17.49
C GLU A 227 6.15 -3.84 17.68
N LYS A 228 7.18 -4.06 18.51
CA LYS A 228 8.23 -3.05 18.76
C LYS A 228 8.92 -2.66 17.46
N PHE A 229 9.27 -3.64 16.64
CA PHE A 229 9.88 -3.40 15.34
C PHE A 229 8.94 -2.65 14.39
N ILE A 230 7.66 -3.05 14.34
CA ILE A 230 6.65 -2.39 13.50
C ILE A 230 6.50 -0.92 13.93
N LYS A 231 6.42 -0.64 15.24
CA LYS A 231 6.33 0.73 15.77
C LYS A 231 7.58 1.56 15.43
N GLN A 232 8.77 0.98 15.53
CA GLN A 232 10.02 1.65 15.15
C GLN A 232 10.07 2.00 13.66
N MET A 233 9.65 1.06 12.80
CA MET A 233 9.59 1.29 11.36
C MET A 233 8.54 2.36 10.98
N LEU A 234 7.39 2.38 11.69
CA LEU A 234 6.40 3.45 11.56
C LEU A 234 6.99 4.82 11.89
N VAL A 235 7.71 4.93 13.01
CA VAL A 235 8.37 6.18 13.42
C VAL A 235 9.45 6.60 12.43
N ALA A 236 10.29 5.66 11.98
CA ALA A 236 11.32 5.94 10.98
C ALA A 236 10.71 6.45 9.65
N ALA A 237 9.63 5.81 9.18
CA ALA A 237 8.91 6.26 7.99
C ALA A 237 8.33 7.67 8.15
N LEU A 238 7.78 7.98 9.33
CA LEU A 238 7.27 9.31 9.68
C LEU A 238 8.36 10.37 9.65
N VAL A 239 9.51 10.08 10.25
CA VAL A 239 10.65 11.00 10.29
C VAL A 239 11.16 11.28 8.87
N LEU A 240 11.33 10.24 8.03
CA LEU A 240 11.77 10.42 6.64
C LEU A 240 10.79 11.29 5.83
N ILE A 241 9.48 11.08 5.99
CA ILE A 241 8.47 11.88 5.32
C ILE A 241 8.48 13.33 5.84
N ALA A 242 8.63 13.53 7.14
CA ALA A 242 8.72 14.86 7.75
C ALA A 242 9.96 15.62 7.26
N LEU A 243 11.14 14.98 7.20
CA LEU A 243 12.38 15.57 6.68
C LEU A 243 12.24 15.98 5.22
N LYS A 244 11.56 15.17 4.40
CA LYS A 244 11.27 15.49 3.00
C LYS A 244 10.33 16.68 2.86
N LEU A 245 9.34 16.82 3.74
CA LEU A 245 8.40 17.94 3.74
C LEU A 245 9.05 19.28 4.09
N VAL A 246 10.02 19.23 5.01
CA VAL A 246 10.77 20.44 5.44
C VAL A 246 11.90 20.77 4.45
N GLY A 247 12.09 19.94 3.39
CA GLY A 247 13.09 20.18 2.36
C GLY A 247 14.53 19.93 2.81
N ILE A 248 14.71 19.09 3.85
CA ILE A 248 16.04 18.71 4.35
C ILE A 248 16.66 17.61 3.49
N ILE A 249 15.81 16.76 2.89
CA ILE A 249 16.16 15.66 1.97
C ILE A 249 15.19 15.60 0.78
#